data_09d6571f0ee32542e5300d12f859b59a
#
_entry.id   09d6571f0ee32542e5300d12f859b59a
#
_cell.length_a   1.000
_cell.length_b   1.000
_cell.length_c   1.000
_cell.angle_alpha   90.00
_cell.angle_beta   90.00
_cell.angle_gamma   90.00
#
_symmetry.space_group_name_H-M   'P 1'
#
loop_
_entity.id
_entity.type
_entity.pdbx_description
1 polymer ?
#
loop_
_entity_poly.entity_id
_entity_poly.type
_entity_poly.pdbx_seq_one_letter_code
_entity_poly.pdbx_strand_id
1 'polypeptide(L)' 'MNEKLDNICEECKKEDESVSQNLIMHGYKICDSCKLSKTIFPV' A
#
# COMPACT_ATOMS: atom_id res chain seq x y z
N MET A 1 -5.15 5.09 -18.61
CA MET A 1 -4.84 4.91 -18.21
C MET A 1 -4.17 4.00 -17.95
N ASN A 2 -3.60 3.70 -17.75
CA ASN A 2 -3.00 2.93 -17.56
C ASN A 2 -2.46 2.63 -16.50
N GLU A 3 -2.64 2.37 -15.98
CA GLU A 3 -2.29 2.18 -14.95
C GLU A 3 -1.54 1.12 -14.74
N LYS A 4 -0.52 1.07 -14.71
CA LYS A 4 0.19 0.15 -14.45
C LYS A 4 0.08 -0.19 -13.09
N LEU A 5 -0.10 -1.25 -12.57
CA LEU A 5 -0.13 -1.60 -11.29
C LEU A 5 1.20 -1.70 -10.82
N ASP A 6 1.87 -0.73 -10.38
CA ASP A 6 3.15 -0.84 -9.89
C ASP A 6 3.01 -1.24 -8.48
N ASN A 7 3.82 -1.81 -7.78
CA ASN A 7 3.78 -2.18 -6.38
C ASN A 7 4.54 -1.14 -5.56
N ILE A 8 4.35 0.09 -5.90
CA ILE A 8 5.07 1.15 -5.20
C ILE A 8 4.14 1.80 -4.17
N CYS A 9 4.50 1.75 -2.94
CA CYS A 9 3.70 2.32 -1.87
C CYS A 9 3.64 3.83 -2.03
N GLU A 10 2.51 4.42 -1.79
CA GLU A 10 2.37 5.86 -1.93
C GLU A 10 2.83 6.55 -0.67
N GLU A 11 3.05 5.84 0.38
CA GLU A 11 3.49 6.45 1.63
C GLU A 11 5.01 6.45 1.74
N CYS A 12 5.62 5.33 1.63
CA CYS A 12 7.05 5.25 1.75
C CYS A 12 7.76 5.18 0.41
N LYS A 13 7.01 5.06 -0.66
CA LYS A 13 7.58 4.99 -2.00
C LYS A 13 8.50 3.80 -2.16
N LYS A 14 8.21 2.69 -1.51
CA LYS A 14 9.03 1.54 -1.68
C LYS A 14 8.27 0.50 -2.44
N GLU A 15 8.92 -0.34 -3.15
CA GLU A 15 8.29 -1.36 -3.95
C GLU A 15 8.04 -2.59 -3.10
N ASP A 16 6.81 -3.05 -3.00
CA ASP A 16 6.49 -4.21 -2.19
C ASP A 16 5.29 -4.87 -2.82
N GLU A 17 5.28 -6.19 -2.93
CA GLU A 17 4.18 -6.83 -3.58
C GLU A 17 2.93 -6.71 -2.74
N SER A 18 3.01 -6.45 -1.48
CA SER A 18 1.80 -6.32 -0.68
C SER A 18 1.05 -5.05 -1.07
N VAL A 19 1.69 -4.14 -1.78
CA VAL A 19 1.05 -2.92 -2.20
C VAL A 19 -0.12 -3.25 -3.15
N SER A 20 0.12 -4.11 -4.11
CA SER A 20 -0.94 -4.42 -5.05
C SER A 20 -2.04 -5.21 -4.34
N GLN A 21 -1.70 -6.04 -3.38
CA GLN A 21 -2.71 -6.77 -2.66
C GLN A 21 -3.55 -5.79 -1.86
N ASN A 22 -2.95 -4.86 -1.19
CA ASN A 22 -3.70 -3.90 -0.39
C ASN A 22 -4.55 -3.01 -1.30
N LEU A 23 -4.07 -2.73 -2.48
CA LEU A 23 -4.82 -1.91 -3.40
C LEU A 23 -6.09 -2.65 -3.84
N ILE A 24 -5.97 -3.93 -4.11
CA ILE A 24 -7.11 -4.70 -4.55
C ILE A 24 -8.04 -4.99 -3.40
N MET A 25 -7.53 -5.32 -2.25
CA MET A 25 -8.38 -5.68 -1.15
C MET A 25 -8.91 -4.50 -0.37
N HIS A 26 -8.14 -3.47 -0.20
CA HIS A 26 -8.57 -2.35 0.60
C HIS A 26 -8.68 -1.06 -0.21
N GLY A 27 -8.18 -1.02 -1.37
CA GLY A 27 -8.22 0.18 -2.18
C GLY A 27 -7.14 1.18 -1.84
N TYR A 28 -6.13 0.76 -1.08
CA TYR A 28 -5.05 1.65 -0.72
C TYR A 28 -3.77 1.18 -1.33
N LYS A 29 -3.04 2.03 -1.98
CA LYS A 29 -1.78 1.65 -2.60
C LYS A 29 -0.68 1.85 -1.57
N ILE A 30 -0.64 1.03 -0.55
CA ILE A 30 0.39 1.12 0.47
C ILE A 30 0.90 -0.26 0.81
N CYS A 31 2.09 -0.33 1.33
CA CYS A 31 2.65 -1.62 1.66
C CYS A 31 2.14 -2.06 3.03
N ASP A 32 2.42 -3.27 3.41
CA ASP A 32 1.93 -3.80 4.67
C ASP A 32 2.48 -2.99 5.84
N SER A 33 3.70 -2.56 5.77
CA SER A 33 4.28 -1.79 6.85
C SER A 33 3.49 -0.51 7.07
N CYS A 34 3.22 0.21 6.01
CA CYS A 34 2.48 1.45 6.13
C CYS A 34 1.03 1.16 6.51
N LYS A 35 0.49 0.06 6.02
CA LYS A 35 -0.87 -0.29 6.34
C LYS A 35 -1.00 -0.56 7.82
N LEU A 36 -0.05 -1.28 8.39
CA LEU A 36 -0.08 -1.58 9.79
C LEU A 36 0.06 -0.29 10.58
N SER A 37 0.91 0.59 10.13
CA SER A 37 1.11 1.82 10.82
C SER A 37 -0.17 2.65 10.80
N LYS A 38 -0.96 2.52 9.76
CA LYS A 38 -2.16 3.28 9.70
C LYS A 38 -3.26 2.67 10.51
N THR A 39 -3.28 1.39 10.65
CA THR A 39 -4.35 0.76 11.39
C THR A 39 -4.04 0.67 12.85
N ILE A 40 -2.75 0.53 13.16
CA ILE A 40 -2.44 0.44 14.48
C ILE A 40 -2.31 1.74 15.01
N PHE A 41 -3.07 2.45 15.57
CA PHE A 41 -3.02 3.69 15.90
C PHE A 41 -2.93 3.85 17.17
N PRO A 42 -2.16 4.20 17.63
CA PRO A 42 -2.00 4.27 18.93
C PRO A 42 -2.74 5.35 19.40
N VAL A 43 -2.93 6.06 19.17
CA VAL A 43 -3.61 7.05 19.63
C VAL A 43 -3.93 7.15 20.25
#